data_83914af5586950e5a76341beefb88aba
#
_entry.id   83914af5586950e5a76341beefb88aba
#
_cell.length_a   1.000
_cell.length_b   1.000
_cell.length_c   1.000
_cell.angle_alpha   90.00
_cell.angle_beta   90.00
_cell.angle_gamma   90.00
#
_symmetry.space_group_name_H-M   'P 1'
#
loop_
_entity.id
_entity.type
_entity.pdbx_description
1 polymer ?
#
loop_
_entity_poly.entity_id
_entity_poly.type
_entity_poly.pdbx_seq_one_letter_code
_entity_poly.pdbx_strand_id
1 'polypeptide(L)'
;MDAKSVEEFQEQIGIKFHEPSRLWNAFIHSSYANERRMSKDKNNERLEFLGDAVLELVTSNYLYRTYQKESEGKLSKIRASLVCEPTLAGCARDINLGKYVLLSKGEVMTGGRSRDSILSDAFEAVIGAIYLDQGIETATKFIETYLFKDVENKVLFFDAKTNLQEIVQGEGK
;
A
#
# COMPACT_ATOMS: atom_id res chain seq x y z
N MET A 1 14.25 14.09 12.29
CA MET A 1 13.96 13.80 10.86
C MET A 1 15.28 13.69 10.13
N ASP A 2 15.48 12.60 9.39
CA ASP A 2 16.59 12.50 8.45
C ASP A 2 16.16 13.12 7.10
N ALA A 3 16.55 14.36 6.87
CA ALA A 3 16.15 15.13 5.68
C ALA A 3 16.63 14.46 4.38
N LYS A 4 17.80 13.82 4.40
CA LYS A 4 18.36 13.14 3.22
C LYS A 4 17.51 11.96 2.77
N SER A 5 17.11 11.10 3.68
CA SER A 5 16.24 9.95 3.37
C SER A 5 14.88 10.39 2.82
N VAL A 6 14.31 11.46 3.36
CA VAL A 6 13.05 12.02 2.87
C VAL A 6 13.21 12.59 1.45
N GLU A 7 14.28 13.31 1.19
CA GLU A 7 14.56 13.88 -0.13
C GLU A 7 14.80 12.80 -1.19
N GLU A 8 15.65 11.81 -0.90
CA GLU A 8 15.88 10.67 -1.79
C GLU A 8 14.59 9.93 -2.15
N PHE A 9 13.70 9.70 -1.17
CA PHE A 9 12.44 9.00 -1.45
C PHE A 9 11.48 9.85 -2.28
N GLN A 10 11.38 11.16 -2.00
CA GLN A 10 10.58 12.09 -2.82
C GLN A 10 11.03 12.11 -4.28
N GLU A 11 12.34 12.14 -4.53
CA GLU A 11 12.91 12.07 -5.88
C GLU A 11 12.56 10.74 -6.56
N GLN A 12 12.65 9.63 -5.83
CA GLN A 12 12.37 8.30 -6.34
C GLN A 12 10.90 8.12 -6.76
N ILE A 13 9.95 8.64 -5.98
CA ILE A 13 8.51 8.55 -6.31
C ILE A 13 8.01 9.71 -7.17
N GLY A 14 8.84 10.73 -7.44
CA GLY A 14 8.48 11.91 -8.23
C GLY A 14 7.46 12.82 -7.56
N ILE A 15 7.30 12.76 -6.23
CA ILE A 15 6.35 13.58 -5.46
C ILE A 15 7.11 14.41 -4.44
N LYS A 16 7.05 15.74 -4.57
CA LYS A 16 7.65 16.67 -3.61
C LYS A 16 6.60 17.15 -2.61
N PHE A 17 6.78 16.80 -1.35
CA PHE A 17 5.87 17.17 -0.26
C PHE A 17 5.99 18.65 0.11
N HIS A 18 4.85 19.29 0.37
CA HIS A 18 4.79 20.63 0.97
C HIS A 18 5.26 20.57 2.44
N GLU A 19 4.84 19.51 3.16
CA GLU A 19 5.27 19.22 4.52
C GLU A 19 6.02 17.87 4.59
N PRO A 20 7.37 17.87 4.40
CA PRO A 20 8.18 16.63 4.41
C PRO A 20 8.08 15.82 5.72
N SER A 21 7.65 16.46 6.81
CA SER A 21 7.39 15.80 8.09
C SER A 21 6.28 14.76 8.03
N ARG A 22 5.31 14.88 7.12
CA ARG A 22 4.25 13.89 6.90
C ARG A 22 4.82 12.60 6.34
N LEU A 23 5.66 12.72 5.30
CA LEU A 23 6.35 11.57 4.73
C LEU A 23 7.29 10.91 5.75
N TRP A 24 8.03 11.71 6.52
CA TRP A 24 8.86 11.19 7.61
C TRP A 24 8.05 10.37 8.61
N ASN A 25 6.86 10.84 8.99
CA ASN A 25 5.98 10.12 9.91
C ASN A 25 5.50 8.78 9.33
N ALA A 26 5.28 8.70 8.01
CA ALA A 26 4.93 7.45 7.34
C ALA A 26 6.04 6.39 7.43
N PHE A 27 7.30 6.78 7.60
CA PHE A 27 8.41 5.86 7.77
C PHE A 27 8.56 5.32 9.20
N ILE A 28 7.90 5.90 10.19
CA ILE A 28 8.09 5.55 11.60
C ILE A 28 7.16 4.40 11.98
N HIS A 29 7.70 3.19 12.02
CA HIS A 29 6.98 2.04 12.58
C HIS A 29 6.82 2.17 14.10
N SER A 30 5.74 1.59 14.64
CA SER A 30 5.43 1.65 16.08
C SER A 30 6.56 1.12 16.97
N SER A 31 7.28 0.09 16.53
CA SER A 31 8.42 -0.45 17.27
C SER A 31 9.56 0.57 17.48
N TYR A 32 9.84 1.40 16.45
CA TYR A 32 10.83 2.47 16.55
C TYR A 32 10.38 3.57 17.51
N ALA A 33 9.11 3.98 17.38
CA ALA A 33 8.54 4.99 18.26
C ALA A 33 8.56 4.55 19.73
N ASN A 34 8.22 3.29 20.00
CA ASN A 34 8.25 2.70 21.33
C ASN A 34 9.67 2.63 21.90
N GLU A 35 10.65 2.13 21.13
CA GLU A 35 12.07 2.06 21.55
C GLU A 35 12.63 3.44 21.91
N ARG A 36 12.20 4.46 21.16
CA ARG A 36 12.62 5.86 21.34
C ARG A 36 11.76 6.65 22.33
N ARG A 37 10.75 6.02 22.94
CA ARG A 37 9.79 6.66 23.85
C ARG A 37 9.14 7.90 23.26
N MET A 38 8.85 7.85 21.96
CA MET A 38 8.15 8.92 21.26
C MET A 38 6.66 8.92 21.68
N SER A 39 5.99 10.06 21.51
CA SER A 39 4.54 10.13 21.73
C SER A 39 3.80 9.21 20.74
N LYS A 40 2.64 8.66 21.17
CA LYS A 40 1.87 7.66 20.40
C LYS A 40 1.40 8.14 19.02
N ASP A 41 1.30 9.45 18.82
CA ASP A 41 0.94 10.07 17.55
C ASP A 41 2.11 10.19 16.55
N LYS A 42 3.31 9.74 16.92
CA LYS A 42 4.53 9.85 16.11
C LYS A 42 4.92 8.57 15.37
N ASN A 43 4.01 7.62 15.23
CA ASN A 43 4.18 6.45 14.37
C ASN A 43 3.26 6.55 13.14
N ASN A 44 3.36 5.57 12.24
CA ASN A 44 2.65 5.56 10.97
C ASN A 44 1.22 4.99 11.04
N GLU A 45 0.78 4.40 12.15
CA GLU A 45 -0.50 3.68 12.27
C GLU A 45 -1.73 4.56 11.88
N ARG A 46 -1.71 5.84 12.22
CA ARG A 46 -2.80 6.75 11.85
C ARG A 46 -2.79 7.13 10.36
N LEU A 47 -1.61 7.19 9.76
CA LEU A 47 -1.47 7.41 8.32
C LEU A 47 -1.84 6.15 7.53
N GLU A 48 -1.47 4.98 8.01
CA GLU A 48 -1.89 3.68 7.51
C GLU A 48 -3.42 3.58 7.48
N PHE A 49 -4.08 3.80 8.62
CA PHE A 49 -5.55 3.82 8.70
C PHE A 49 -6.22 4.73 7.66
N LEU A 50 -5.67 5.93 7.46
CA LEU A 50 -6.20 6.86 6.45
C LEU A 50 -5.86 6.41 5.03
N GLY A 51 -4.65 5.91 4.83
CA GLY A 51 -4.16 5.43 3.54
C GLY A 51 -4.93 4.23 3.03
N ASP A 52 -5.29 3.28 3.91
CA ASP A 52 -6.17 2.15 3.60
C ASP A 52 -7.51 2.65 3.04
N ALA A 53 -8.17 3.58 3.71
CA ALA A 53 -9.44 4.14 3.26
C ALA A 53 -9.32 4.84 1.88
N VAL A 54 -8.24 5.58 1.65
CA VAL A 54 -7.95 6.22 0.34
C VAL A 54 -7.69 5.18 -0.73
N LEU A 55 -6.92 4.16 -0.44
CA LEU A 55 -6.59 3.05 -1.33
C LEU A 55 -7.85 2.29 -1.76
N GLU A 56 -8.70 1.94 -0.79
CA GLU A 56 -10.00 1.29 -1.04
C GLU A 56 -10.91 2.13 -1.94
N LEU A 57 -11.02 3.44 -1.68
CA LEU A 57 -11.82 4.35 -2.48
C LEU A 57 -11.31 4.44 -3.92
N VAL A 58 -10.02 4.67 -4.11
CA VAL A 58 -9.39 4.82 -5.42
C VAL A 58 -9.51 3.54 -6.22
N THR A 59 -9.23 2.39 -5.59
CA THR A 59 -9.34 1.08 -6.23
C THR A 59 -10.77 0.76 -6.64
N SER A 60 -11.74 1.03 -5.76
CA SER A 60 -13.17 0.85 -6.07
C SER A 60 -13.62 1.72 -7.23
N ASN A 61 -13.24 2.99 -7.25
CA ASN A 61 -13.56 3.91 -8.35
C ASN A 61 -12.95 3.45 -9.68
N TYR A 62 -11.70 3.00 -9.67
CA TYR A 62 -11.03 2.45 -10.85
C TYR A 62 -11.78 1.23 -11.38
N LEU A 63 -12.05 0.25 -10.54
CA LEU A 63 -12.74 -0.98 -10.93
C LEU A 63 -14.16 -0.72 -11.46
N TYR A 64 -14.92 0.14 -10.78
CA TYR A 64 -16.28 0.52 -11.18
C TYR A 64 -16.30 1.13 -12.58
N ARG A 65 -15.34 1.99 -12.90
CA ARG A 65 -15.27 2.67 -14.21
C ARG A 65 -14.74 1.77 -15.31
N THR A 66 -13.78 0.91 -14.99
CA THR A 66 -13.09 0.07 -15.99
C THR A 66 -13.90 -1.18 -16.32
N TYR A 67 -14.50 -1.81 -15.32
CA TYR A 67 -15.19 -3.11 -15.44
C TYR A 67 -16.71 -2.99 -15.32
N GLN A 68 -17.32 -2.12 -16.13
CA GLN A 68 -18.74 -1.74 -16.07
C GLN A 68 -19.74 -2.89 -16.22
N LYS A 69 -19.34 -4.01 -16.79
CA LYS A 69 -20.21 -5.19 -17.03
C LYS A 69 -20.11 -6.23 -15.92
N GLU A 70 -19.17 -6.06 -15.00
CA GLU A 70 -18.95 -7.03 -13.95
C GLU A 70 -19.90 -6.83 -12.77
N SER A 71 -20.22 -7.94 -12.09
CA SER A 71 -21.05 -7.89 -10.89
C SER A 71 -20.31 -7.29 -9.69
N GLU A 72 -21.06 -6.74 -8.73
CA GLU A 72 -20.51 -6.21 -7.47
C GLU A 72 -19.64 -7.26 -6.78
N GLY A 73 -20.11 -8.50 -6.67
CA GLY A 73 -19.36 -9.58 -6.02
C GLY A 73 -18.02 -9.88 -6.70
N LYS A 74 -17.95 -9.76 -8.05
CA LYS A 74 -16.68 -9.89 -8.79
C LYS A 74 -15.77 -8.70 -8.54
N LEU A 75 -16.31 -7.46 -8.58
CA LEU A 75 -15.52 -6.26 -8.30
C LEU A 75 -14.94 -6.27 -6.88
N SER A 76 -15.72 -6.69 -5.88
CA SER A 76 -15.26 -6.82 -4.49
C SER A 76 -14.13 -7.84 -4.34
N LYS A 77 -14.20 -8.98 -5.02
CA LYS A 77 -13.15 -10.00 -5.01
C LYS A 77 -11.87 -9.51 -5.69
N ILE A 78 -11.99 -8.84 -6.84
CA ILE A 78 -10.83 -8.23 -7.54
C ILE A 78 -10.18 -7.18 -6.63
N ARG A 79 -10.98 -6.27 -6.04
CA ARG A 79 -10.47 -5.27 -5.10
C ARG A 79 -9.67 -5.94 -3.97
N ALA A 80 -10.26 -6.92 -3.28
CA ALA A 80 -9.57 -7.62 -2.19
C ALA A 80 -8.23 -8.24 -2.63
N SER A 81 -8.12 -8.72 -3.87
CA SER A 81 -6.85 -9.26 -4.40
C SER A 81 -5.82 -8.18 -4.73
N LEU A 82 -6.26 -6.96 -5.02
CA LEU A 82 -5.39 -5.82 -5.32
C LEU A 82 -4.84 -5.16 -4.06
N VAL A 83 -5.69 -5.00 -3.03
CA VAL A 83 -5.31 -4.30 -1.79
C VAL A 83 -4.85 -5.23 -0.66
N CYS A 84 -4.61 -6.51 -0.94
CA CYS A 84 -4.11 -7.43 0.07
C CYS A 84 -2.63 -7.21 0.41
N GLU A 85 -2.26 -7.59 1.64
CA GLU A 85 -0.90 -7.45 2.18
C GLU A 85 0.21 -7.88 1.22
N PRO A 86 0.18 -9.08 0.57
CA PRO A 86 1.26 -9.48 -0.35
C PRO A 86 1.39 -8.57 -1.57
N THR A 87 0.29 -8.03 -2.08
CA THR A 87 0.30 -7.11 -3.22
C THR A 87 0.91 -5.77 -2.83
N LEU A 88 0.48 -5.19 -1.72
CA LEU A 88 0.99 -3.91 -1.24
C LEU A 88 2.46 -4.01 -0.83
N ALA A 89 2.86 -5.11 -0.19
CA ALA A 89 4.27 -5.39 0.10
C ALA A 89 5.11 -5.49 -1.19
N GLY A 90 4.57 -6.05 -2.25
CA GLY A 90 5.20 -6.05 -3.59
C GLY A 90 5.42 -4.63 -4.10
N CYS A 91 4.39 -3.79 -4.07
CA CYS A 91 4.50 -2.37 -4.46
C CYS A 91 5.54 -1.62 -3.60
N ALA A 92 5.57 -1.88 -2.29
CA ALA A 92 6.55 -1.30 -1.38
C ALA A 92 7.99 -1.71 -1.73
N ARG A 93 8.21 -2.96 -2.16
CA ARG A 93 9.52 -3.44 -2.62
C ARG A 93 9.95 -2.77 -3.92
N ASP A 94 9.03 -2.59 -4.87
CA ASP A 94 9.32 -1.92 -6.14
C ASP A 94 9.86 -0.50 -5.96
N ILE A 95 9.44 0.16 -4.89
CA ILE A 95 9.93 1.49 -4.50
C ILE A 95 10.95 1.44 -3.36
N ASN A 96 11.57 0.29 -3.09
CA ASN A 96 12.55 0.11 -2.02
C ASN A 96 12.16 0.74 -0.67
N LEU A 97 10.87 0.77 -0.34
CA LEU A 97 10.33 1.46 0.85
C LEU A 97 10.97 0.94 2.15
N GLY A 98 11.25 -0.37 2.22
CA GLY A 98 11.89 -0.99 3.37
C GLY A 98 13.24 -0.38 3.78
N LYS A 99 13.97 0.29 2.83
CA LYS A 99 15.20 1.04 3.12
C LYS A 99 14.92 2.23 4.04
N TYR A 100 13.75 2.86 3.89
CA TYR A 100 13.39 4.11 4.57
C TYR A 100 12.63 3.89 5.87
N VAL A 101 11.95 2.73 6.02
CA VAL A 101 11.17 2.42 7.24
C VAL A 101 12.08 2.37 8.45
N LEU A 102 11.70 3.09 9.50
CA LEU A 102 12.39 3.16 10.78
C LEU A 102 11.83 2.11 11.73
N LEU A 103 12.68 1.18 12.12
CA LEU A 103 12.35 0.03 12.96
C LEU A 103 13.18 0.03 14.24
N SER A 104 12.67 -0.60 15.30
CA SER A 104 13.50 -0.92 16.47
C SER A 104 14.65 -1.86 16.09
N LYS A 105 15.67 -1.93 16.91
CA LYS A 105 16.79 -2.88 16.72
C LYS A 105 16.29 -4.32 16.64
N GLY A 106 15.33 -4.70 17.49
CA GLY A 106 14.75 -6.04 17.50
C GLY A 106 14.06 -6.38 16.18
N GLU A 107 13.24 -5.47 15.62
CA GLU A 107 12.60 -5.67 14.32
C GLU A 107 13.61 -5.78 13.17
N VAL A 108 14.65 -4.98 13.19
CA VAL A 108 15.71 -5.07 12.16
C VAL A 108 16.40 -6.43 12.21
N MET A 109 16.72 -6.92 13.41
CA MET A 109 17.40 -8.23 13.60
C MET A 109 16.55 -9.42 13.15
N THR A 110 15.21 -9.30 13.21
CA THR A 110 14.27 -10.35 12.78
C THR A 110 13.80 -10.19 11.32
N GLY A 111 14.46 -9.33 10.53
CA GLY A 111 14.16 -9.16 9.11
C GLY A 111 12.94 -8.26 8.85
N GLY A 112 12.56 -7.40 9.77
CA GLY A 112 11.39 -6.52 9.67
C GLY A 112 11.36 -5.65 8.41
N ARG A 113 12.53 -5.25 7.86
CA ARG A 113 12.63 -4.44 6.62
C ARG A 113 12.08 -5.13 5.38
N SER A 114 11.97 -6.44 5.37
CA SER A 114 11.44 -7.25 4.26
C SER A 114 10.13 -7.95 4.59
N ARG A 115 9.60 -7.77 5.80
CA ARG A 115 8.35 -8.39 6.26
C ARG A 115 7.16 -7.74 5.57
N ASP A 116 6.29 -8.57 5.00
CA ASP A 116 5.14 -8.12 4.21
C ASP A 116 4.21 -7.19 4.98
N SER A 117 3.85 -7.53 6.21
CA SER A 117 2.97 -6.70 7.03
C SER A 117 3.55 -5.30 7.29
N ILE A 118 4.85 -5.19 7.57
CA ILE A 118 5.50 -3.89 7.79
C ILE A 118 5.58 -3.07 6.50
N LEU A 119 5.81 -3.73 5.37
CA LEU A 119 5.91 -3.08 4.08
C LEU A 119 4.55 -2.61 3.56
N SER A 120 3.49 -3.43 3.72
CA SER A 120 2.13 -3.04 3.35
C SER A 120 1.64 -1.85 4.16
N ASP A 121 1.77 -1.91 5.50
CA ASP A 121 1.36 -0.83 6.40
C ASP A 121 2.11 0.48 6.08
N ALA A 122 3.41 0.40 5.81
CA ALA A 122 4.21 1.56 5.41
C ALA A 122 3.78 2.12 4.04
N PHE A 123 3.38 1.26 3.09
CA PHE A 123 2.89 1.69 1.78
C PHE A 123 1.57 2.44 1.91
N GLU A 124 0.64 1.93 2.70
CA GLU A 124 -0.61 2.62 3.02
C GLU A 124 -0.34 3.94 3.76
N ALA A 125 0.58 3.94 4.71
CA ALA A 125 0.96 5.18 5.41
C ALA A 125 1.53 6.24 4.46
N VAL A 126 2.29 5.87 3.43
CA VAL A 126 2.76 6.78 2.37
C VAL A 126 1.58 7.33 1.57
N ILE A 127 0.60 6.50 1.21
CA ILE A 127 -0.64 6.96 0.54
C ILE A 127 -1.38 7.97 1.42
N GLY A 128 -1.55 7.69 2.70
CA GLY A 128 -2.16 8.60 3.66
C GLY A 128 -1.42 9.94 3.78
N ALA A 129 -0.08 9.90 3.79
CA ALA A 129 0.75 11.08 3.82
C ALA A 129 0.61 11.93 2.54
N ILE A 130 0.61 11.30 1.36
CA ILE A 130 0.40 11.98 0.07
C ILE A 130 -0.99 12.63 0.03
N TYR A 131 -2.01 11.89 0.44
CA TYR A 131 -3.38 12.40 0.48
C TYR A 131 -3.51 13.65 1.37
N LEU A 132 -2.94 13.62 2.58
CA LEU A 132 -2.98 14.78 3.48
C LEU A 132 -2.19 15.97 2.97
N ASP A 133 -1.14 15.74 2.19
CA ASP A 133 -0.25 16.79 1.70
C ASP A 133 -0.74 17.42 0.41
N GLN A 134 -1.28 16.62 -0.52
CA GLN A 134 -1.59 17.03 -1.89
C GLN A 134 -2.97 16.58 -2.41
N GLY A 135 -3.77 15.95 -1.55
CA GLY A 135 -5.14 15.56 -1.88
C GLY A 135 -5.26 14.27 -2.70
N ILE A 136 -6.52 13.99 -3.05
CA ILE A 136 -6.90 12.70 -3.65
C ILE A 136 -6.32 12.50 -5.06
N GLU A 137 -6.14 13.56 -5.83
CA GLU A 137 -5.65 13.45 -7.21
C GLU A 137 -4.21 12.94 -7.27
N THR A 138 -3.34 13.46 -6.38
CA THR A 138 -1.94 13.02 -6.31
C THR A 138 -1.85 11.60 -5.73
N ALA A 139 -2.65 11.27 -4.71
CA ALA A 139 -2.74 9.93 -4.17
C ALA A 139 -3.23 8.92 -5.23
N THR A 140 -4.22 9.30 -6.03
CA THR A 140 -4.72 8.47 -7.15
C THR A 140 -3.60 8.16 -8.14
N LYS A 141 -2.85 9.17 -8.60
CA LYS A 141 -1.73 8.97 -9.53
C LYS A 141 -0.66 8.04 -8.96
N PHE A 142 -0.36 8.17 -7.68
CA PHE A 142 0.60 7.28 -7.00
C PHE A 142 0.10 5.83 -6.99
N ILE A 143 -1.16 5.61 -6.62
CA ILE A 143 -1.79 4.28 -6.60
C ILE A 143 -1.82 3.68 -8.01
N GLU A 144 -2.25 4.45 -9.03
CA GLU A 144 -2.28 4.01 -10.42
C GLU A 144 -0.90 3.58 -10.91
N THR A 145 0.13 4.36 -10.59
CA THR A 145 1.51 4.09 -11.02
C THR A 145 2.06 2.78 -10.46
N TYR A 146 1.80 2.48 -9.20
CA TYR A 146 2.46 1.36 -8.53
C TYR A 146 1.55 0.14 -8.33
N LEU A 147 0.26 0.33 -8.12
CA LEU A 147 -0.67 -0.76 -7.89
C LEU A 147 -1.32 -1.29 -9.17
N PHE A 148 -1.72 -0.40 -10.09
CA PHE A 148 -2.51 -0.81 -11.26
C PHE A 148 -1.69 -1.18 -12.50
N LYS A 149 -0.37 -1.06 -12.44
CA LYS A 149 0.53 -1.42 -13.55
C LYS A 149 0.34 -2.86 -14.07
N ASP A 150 -0.18 -3.77 -13.25
CA ASP A 150 -0.36 -5.19 -13.57
C ASP A 150 -1.77 -5.70 -13.24
N VAL A 151 -2.75 -4.79 -13.15
CA VAL A 151 -4.12 -5.12 -12.75
C VAL A 151 -4.78 -6.09 -13.73
N GLU A 152 -4.56 -5.93 -15.04
CA GLU A 152 -5.16 -6.78 -16.07
C GLU A 152 -4.72 -8.23 -15.92
N ASN A 153 -3.44 -8.50 -15.70
CA ASN A 153 -2.91 -9.84 -15.45
C ASN A 153 -3.49 -10.45 -14.17
N LYS A 154 -3.67 -9.66 -13.12
CA LYS A 154 -4.29 -10.10 -11.87
C LYS A 154 -5.76 -10.46 -12.07
N VAL A 155 -6.51 -9.69 -12.84
CA VAL A 155 -7.91 -9.98 -13.20
C VAL A 155 -8.00 -11.27 -14.02
N LEU A 156 -7.15 -11.44 -15.02
CA LEU A 156 -7.10 -12.66 -15.83
C LEU A 156 -6.77 -13.90 -15.00
N PHE A 157 -5.82 -13.79 -14.08
CA PHE A 157 -5.48 -14.89 -13.16
C PHE A 157 -6.65 -15.23 -12.23
N PHE A 158 -7.37 -14.22 -11.74
CA PHE A 158 -8.56 -14.41 -10.93
C PHE A 158 -9.67 -15.16 -11.70
N ASP A 159 -9.93 -14.75 -12.94
CA ASP A 159 -10.93 -15.41 -13.80
C ASP A 159 -10.55 -16.87 -14.09
N ALA A 160 -9.29 -17.13 -14.41
CA ALA A 160 -8.79 -18.49 -14.64
C ALA A 160 -8.94 -19.38 -13.39
N LYS A 161 -8.63 -18.87 -12.21
CA LYS A 161 -8.78 -19.58 -10.94
C LYS A 161 -10.25 -19.86 -10.62
N THR A 162 -11.14 -18.90 -10.84
CA THR A 162 -12.59 -19.06 -10.61
C THR A 162 -13.16 -20.12 -11.55
N ASN A 163 -12.84 -20.04 -12.85
CA ASN A 163 -13.28 -21.02 -13.84
C ASN A 163 -12.80 -22.44 -13.49
N LEU A 164 -11.54 -22.59 -13.06
CA LEU A 164 -11.00 -23.89 -12.65
C LEU A 164 -11.74 -24.44 -11.41
N GLN A 165 -12.04 -23.59 -10.44
CA GLN A 165 -12.82 -24.01 -9.26
C GLN A 165 -14.22 -24.46 -9.61
N GLU A 166 -14.90 -23.78 -10.53
CA GLU A 166 -16.25 -24.15 -11.01
C GLU A 166 -16.23 -25.50 -11.73
N ILE A 167 -15.22 -25.76 -12.58
CA ILE A 167 -15.05 -27.05 -13.26
C ILE A 167 -14.86 -28.17 -12.23
N VAL A 168 -13.93 -28.01 -11.30
CA VAL A 168 -13.63 -29.02 -10.26
C VAL A 168 -14.84 -29.30 -9.36
N GLN A 169 -15.61 -28.27 -9.01
CA GLN A 169 -16.82 -28.42 -8.19
C GLN A 169 -18.00 -28.97 -9.01
N GLY A 170 -18.05 -28.72 -10.32
CA GLY A 170 -19.08 -29.26 -11.24
C GLY A 170 -18.90 -30.74 -11.54
N GLU A 171 -17.67 -31.26 -11.55
CA GLU A 171 -17.36 -32.68 -11.75
C GLU A 171 -17.59 -33.55 -10.49
N GLY A 172 -17.86 -32.95 -9.35
CA GLY A 172 -18.11 -33.62 -8.06
C GLY A 172 -19.59 -33.94 -7.77
N LYS A 173 -20.48 -33.93 -8.77
CA LYS A 173 -21.90 -34.33 -8.64
C LYS A 173 -22.22 -35.57 -9.43
#